data_758b4438a3bc3e1091ac7088dfcc29b5
#
_entry.id   758b4438a3bc3e1091ac7088dfcc29b5
#
_cell.length_a   1.000
_cell.length_b   1.000
_cell.length_c   1.000
_cell.angle_alpha   90.00
_cell.angle_beta   90.00
_cell.angle_gamma   90.00
#
_symmetry.space_group_name_H-M   'P 1'
#
loop_
_entity.id
_entity.type
_entity.pdbx_description
1 polymer ?
#
loop_
_entity_poly.entity_id
_entity_poly.type
_entity_poly.pdbx_seq_one_letter_code
_entity_poly.pdbx_strand_id
1 'polypeptide(L)'
;MPASKQELLKDTNGECSLNPNKYTPVIEVVSPDSSSFTRLKKEMYISDDYEAELRDLIKQKKAVVLAVEAGGRYVGRVTLRHDWGGETSIVEKDFPGLPQINALEIDENYRRQGLATMLVTAAENEARRQGFSMIGLGVEISNEPAKKLYEKLGYSYQQVGGSDTYDFLFGKPNPQVYKLQLMTKSLRTEANHG
;
A
#
# COMPACT_ATOMS: atom_id res chain seq x y z
N MET A 1 33.40 -5.95 16.82
CA MET A 1 33.25 -4.51 16.50
C MET A 1 31.91 -4.09 17.05
N PRO A 2 31.80 -3.18 18.02
CA PRO A 2 30.51 -2.78 18.59
C PRO A 2 29.79 -1.82 17.64
N ALA A 3 28.47 -2.02 17.53
CA ALA A 3 27.57 -1.20 16.75
C ALA A 3 27.61 0.27 17.20
N SER A 4 27.75 1.18 16.27
CA SER A 4 27.77 2.62 16.49
C SER A 4 26.44 3.10 17.08
N LYS A 5 26.50 3.78 18.23
CA LYS A 5 25.39 4.50 18.83
C LYS A 5 24.86 5.53 17.82
N GLN A 6 23.60 5.39 17.44
CA GLN A 6 22.90 6.42 16.67
C GLN A 6 22.69 7.65 17.58
N GLU A 7 23.28 8.78 17.22
CA GLU A 7 22.98 10.05 17.83
C GLU A 7 21.64 10.57 17.29
N LEU A 8 20.64 10.57 18.18
CA LEU A 8 19.39 11.26 17.98
C LEU A 8 19.63 12.77 18.15
N LEU A 9 19.56 13.51 17.07
CA LEU A 9 19.52 14.98 17.13
C LEU A 9 18.11 15.40 17.55
N LYS A 10 18.00 15.99 18.74
CA LYS A 10 16.80 16.69 19.16
C LYS A 10 16.85 18.09 18.54
N ASP A 11 15.77 18.49 17.87
CA ASP A 11 15.60 19.89 17.47
C ASP A 11 15.32 20.77 18.70
N THR A 12 15.28 22.08 18.48
CA THR A 12 15.07 23.08 19.53
C THR A 12 13.71 22.98 20.22
N ASN A 13 12.79 22.16 19.72
CA ASN A 13 11.44 21.92 20.26
C ASN A 13 11.29 20.52 20.91
N GLY A 14 12.35 19.72 20.95
CA GLY A 14 12.31 18.38 21.56
C GLY A 14 11.66 17.29 20.68
N GLU A 15 11.32 17.59 19.44
CA GLU A 15 10.82 16.63 18.47
C GLU A 15 11.97 15.86 17.82
N CYS A 16 11.83 14.53 17.78
CA CYS A 16 12.80 13.64 17.17
C CYS A 16 12.58 13.60 15.65
N SER A 17 13.03 14.63 14.93
CA SER A 17 12.99 14.59 13.48
C SER A 17 14.25 13.91 12.96
N LEU A 18 14.06 12.74 12.35
CA LEU A 18 15.13 12.11 11.57
C LEU A 18 15.38 12.96 10.32
N ASN A 19 16.64 13.35 10.13
CA ASN A 19 17.03 14.13 8.95
C ASN A 19 16.72 13.28 7.68
N PRO A 20 15.77 13.68 6.83
CA PRO A 20 15.36 12.90 5.66
C PRO A 20 16.50 12.66 4.64
N ASN A 21 17.57 13.45 4.70
CA ASN A 21 18.73 13.31 3.82
C ASN A 21 19.76 12.27 4.31
N LYS A 22 19.53 11.59 5.43
CA LYS A 22 20.52 10.70 6.03
C LYS A 22 20.36 9.22 5.63
N TYR A 23 19.20 8.84 5.09
CA TYR A 23 18.91 7.44 4.79
C TYR A 23 18.33 7.27 3.39
N THR A 24 18.93 6.39 2.60
CA THR A 24 18.33 5.95 1.33
C THR A 24 17.20 4.96 1.64
N PRO A 25 15.93 5.26 1.30
CA PRO A 25 14.86 4.31 1.54
C PRO A 25 15.02 3.08 0.63
N VAL A 26 14.79 1.90 1.20
CA VAL A 26 14.86 0.62 0.48
C VAL A 26 13.51 -0.06 0.55
N ILE A 27 13.04 -0.58 -0.58
CA ILE A 27 11.81 -1.38 -0.64
C ILE A 27 12.17 -2.86 -0.70
N GLU A 28 11.50 -3.66 0.11
CA GLU A 28 11.58 -5.11 0.06
C GLU A 28 10.21 -5.78 -0.01
N VAL A 29 10.19 -6.98 -0.58
CA VAL A 29 9.05 -7.90 -0.49
C VAL A 29 9.17 -8.66 0.82
N VAL A 30 8.14 -8.55 1.66
CA VAL A 30 8.16 -9.14 3.00
C VAL A 30 7.51 -10.53 2.98
N SER A 31 8.30 -11.55 3.28
CA SER A 31 7.79 -12.93 3.39
C SER A 31 7.08 -13.16 4.73
N PRO A 32 5.95 -13.88 4.75
CA PRO A 32 5.12 -14.07 5.95
C PRO A 32 5.83 -14.82 7.08
N ASP A 33 6.78 -15.68 6.76
CA ASP A 33 7.50 -16.52 7.74
C ASP A 33 8.88 -15.95 8.10
N SER A 34 9.18 -14.72 7.66
CA SER A 34 10.47 -14.06 7.93
C SER A 34 10.45 -13.25 9.22
N SER A 35 11.63 -13.01 9.77
CA SER A 35 11.82 -12.02 10.84
C SER A 35 11.43 -10.60 10.41
N SER A 36 11.55 -10.31 9.12
CA SER A 36 11.10 -9.05 8.49
C SER A 36 9.60 -8.82 8.71
N PHE A 37 8.77 -9.86 8.58
CA PHE A 37 7.32 -9.71 8.79
C PHE A 37 7.00 -9.42 10.26
N THR A 38 7.65 -10.09 11.19
CA THR A 38 7.48 -9.85 12.64
C THR A 38 7.89 -8.42 13.00
N ARG A 39 8.99 -7.94 12.41
CA ARG A 39 9.47 -6.57 12.58
C ARG A 39 8.48 -5.56 11.97
N LEU A 40 8.01 -5.80 10.73
CA LEU A 40 7.04 -4.96 10.06
C LEU A 40 5.75 -4.83 10.88
N LYS A 41 5.22 -5.96 11.39
CA LYS A 41 4.04 -5.95 12.26
C LYS A 41 4.21 -5.02 13.44
N LYS A 42 5.33 -5.11 14.14
CA LYS A 42 5.63 -4.30 15.32
C LYS A 42 5.78 -2.82 14.97
N GLU A 43 6.53 -2.51 13.91
CA GLU A 43 6.91 -1.14 13.53
C GLU A 43 5.77 -0.39 12.84
N MET A 44 4.86 -1.11 12.15
CA MET A 44 3.69 -0.55 11.45
C MET A 44 2.36 -0.85 12.15
N TYR A 45 2.40 -1.37 13.39
CA TYR A 45 1.21 -1.61 14.24
C TYR A 45 0.12 -2.46 13.57
N ILE A 46 0.52 -3.51 12.83
CA ILE A 46 -0.43 -4.42 12.19
C ILE A 46 -1.16 -5.24 13.26
N SER A 47 -2.50 -5.19 13.26
CA SER A 47 -3.32 -5.96 14.20
C SER A 47 -3.18 -7.47 13.98
N ASP A 48 -3.44 -8.27 15.01
CA ASP A 48 -3.33 -9.73 14.95
C ASP A 48 -4.28 -10.33 13.90
N ASP A 49 -5.50 -9.81 13.80
CA ASP A 49 -6.50 -10.27 12.81
C ASP A 49 -6.05 -9.98 11.38
N TYR A 50 -5.53 -8.79 11.13
CA TYR A 50 -5.02 -8.44 9.80
C TYR A 50 -3.72 -9.17 9.47
N GLU A 51 -2.86 -9.43 10.44
CA GLU A 51 -1.69 -10.30 10.27
C GLU A 51 -2.09 -11.70 9.83
N ALA A 52 -3.08 -12.31 10.52
CA ALA A 52 -3.53 -13.66 10.19
C ALA A 52 -4.10 -13.72 8.76
N GLU A 53 -4.92 -12.73 8.37
CA GLU A 53 -5.44 -12.60 7.00
C GLU A 53 -4.29 -12.47 5.98
N LEU A 54 -3.34 -11.57 6.22
CA LEU A 54 -2.21 -11.36 5.30
C LEU A 54 -1.37 -12.64 5.12
N ARG A 55 -1.05 -13.33 6.21
CA ARG A 55 -0.28 -14.58 6.15
C ARG A 55 -0.98 -15.62 5.30
N ASP A 56 -2.30 -15.73 5.44
CA ASP A 56 -3.11 -16.68 4.68
C ASP A 56 -3.15 -16.31 3.19
N LEU A 57 -3.41 -15.05 2.87
CA LEU A 57 -3.40 -14.54 1.50
C LEU A 57 -2.04 -14.74 0.81
N ILE A 58 -0.93 -14.48 1.51
CA ILE A 58 0.40 -14.66 0.93
C ILE A 58 0.70 -16.14 0.70
N LYS A 59 0.34 -17.03 1.63
CA LYS A 59 0.47 -18.49 1.46
C LYS A 59 -0.33 -19.00 0.25
N GLN A 60 -1.50 -18.45 0.02
CA GLN A 60 -2.33 -18.75 -1.16
C GLN A 60 -1.84 -18.05 -2.44
N LYS A 61 -0.75 -17.28 -2.40
CA LYS A 61 -0.24 -16.46 -3.51
C LYS A 61 -1.25 -15.41 -4.02
N LYS A 62 -2.13 -14.95 -3.14
CA LYS A 62 -3.15 -13.93 -3.42
C LYS A 62 -2.76 -12.54 -2.96
N ALA A 63 -1.64 -12.40 -2.28
CA ALA A 63 -1.11 -11.09 -1.88
C ALA A 63 0.41 -11.07 -1.85
N VAL A 64 0.95 -9.86 -2.04
CA VAL A 64 2.35 -9.52 -1.82
C VAL A 64 2.40 -8.28 -0.94
N VAL A 65 3.18 -8.34 0.14
CA VAL A 65 3.43 -7.18 1.01
C VAL A 65 4.78 -6.58 0.65
N LEU A 66 4.76 -5.28 0.35
CA LEU A 66 5.94 -4.47 0.10
C LEU A 66 6.09 -3.48 1.26
N ALA A 67 7.29 -3.36 1.79
CA ALA A 67 7.60 -2.43 2.86
C ALA A 67 8.78 -1.54 2.48
N VAL A 68 8.76 -0.30 2.94
CA VAL A 68 9.88 0.63 2.81
C VAL A 68 10.57 0.80 4.15
N GLU A 69 11.88 0.56 4.13
CA GLU A 69 12.77 0.77 5.27
C GLU A 69 13.53 2.08 5.10
N ALA A 70 13.61 2.86 6.17
CA ALA A 70 14.46 4.04 6.26
C ALA A 70 15.05 4.13 7.68
N GLY A 71 16.36 4.35 7.77
CA GLY A 71 17.04 4.45 9.06
C GLY A 71 16.99 3.19 9.93
N GLY A 72 16.94 2.01 9.33
CA GLY A 72 16.92 0.73 10.02
C GLY A 72 15.56 0.30 10.58
N ARG A 73 14.47 0.98 10.18
CA ARG A 73 13.10 0.60 10.54
C ARG A 73 12.15 0.69 9.35
N TYR A 74 11.07 -0.07 9.39
CA TYR A 74 9.98 0.08 8.43
C TYR A 74 9.16 1.34 8.74
N VAL A 75 9.00 2.17 7.72
CA VAL A 75 8.31 3.47 7.80
C VAL A 75 7.11 3.56 6.86
N GLY A 76 6.85 2.50 6.13
CA GLY A 76 5.67 2.40 5.27
C GLY A 76 5.49 1.01 4.70
N ARG A 77 4.27 0.72 4.27
CA ARG A 77 3.91 -0.55 3.64
C ARG A 77 2.80 -0.38 2.61
N VAL A 78 2.67 -1.35 1.74
CA VAL A 78 1.55 -1.52 0.82
C VAL A 78 1.33 -3.00 0.58
N THR A 79 0.09 -3.40 0.37
CA THR A 79 -0.27 -4.76 -0.04
C THR A 79 -0.79 -4.74 -1.47
N LEU A 80 -0.18 -5.53 -2.36
CA LEU A 80 -0.78 -5.89 -3.65
C LEU A 80 -1.62 -7.13 -3.44
N ARG A 81 -2.95 -7.05 -3.63
CA ARG A 81 -3.88 -8.18 -3.54
C ARG A 81 -4.36 -8.57 -4.94
N HIS A 82 -4.62 -9.85 -5.14
CA HIS A 82 -5.14 -10.39 -6.40
C HIS A 82 -6.66 -10.57 -6.37
N ASP A 83 -7.30 -10.21 -5.29
CA ASP A 83 -8.75 -10.23 -5.11
C ASP A 83 -9.24 -8.95 -4.42
N TRP A 84 -10.53 -8.70 -4.50
CA TRP A 84 -11.16 -7.54 -3.86
C TRP A 84 -11.81 -7.90 -2.52
N GLY A 85 -11.64 -9.16 -2.06
CA GLY A 85 -12.31 -9.67 -0.89
C GLY A 85 -13.83 -9.82 -1.09
N GLY A 86 -14.48 -10.60 -0.23
CA GLY A 86 -15.91 -10.92 -0.37
C GLY A 86 -16.86 -9.72 -0.25
N GLU A 87 -16.38 -8.58 0.22
CA GLU A 87 -17.17 -7.39 0.49
C GLU A 87 -17.30 -6.44 -0.71
N THR A 88 -16.51 -6.67 -1.77
CA THR A 88 -16.49 -5.86 -2.98
C THR A 88 -16.79 -6.65 -4.25
N SER A 89 -17.70 -7.59 -4.15
CA SER A 89 -18.15 -8.43 -5.27
C SER A 89 -18.58 -7.64 -6.50
N ILE A 90 -19.03 -6.40 -6.32
CA ILE A 90 -19.41 -5.52 -7.41
C ILE A 90 -18.19 -5.11 -8.26
N VAL A 91 -17.04 -4.83 -7.64
CA VAL A 91 -15.79 -4.52 -8.36
C VAL A 91 -15.31 -5.76 -9.12
N GLU A 92 -15.32 -6.93 -8.48
CA GLU A 92 -14.92 -8.18 -9.13
C GLU A 92 -15.80 -8.55 -10.33
N LYS A 93 -17.10 -8.18 -10.28
CA LYS A 93 -18.02 -8.40 -11.40
C LYS A 93 -17.69 -7.54 -12.63
N ASP A 94 -17.39 -6.25 -12.41
CA ASP A 94 -17.13 -5.31 -13.50
C ASP A 94 -15.68 -5.34 -13.97
N PHE A 95 -14.75 -5.71 -13.09
CA PHE A 95 -13.31 -5.77 -13.31
C PHE A 95 -12.74 -7.12 -12.84
N PRO A 96 -13.11 -8.24 -13.46
CA PRO A 96 -12.70 -9.57 -13.01
C PRO A 96 -11.17 -9.73 -13.03
N GLY A 97 -10.62 -10.22 -11.93
CA GLY A 97 -9.19 -10.46 -11.79
C GLY A 97 -8.31 -9.19 -11.72
N LEU A 98 -8.91 -8.03 -11.49
CA LEU A 98 -8.17 -6.79 -11.29
C LEU A 98 -7.39 -6.86 -9.96
N PRO A 99 -6.03 -6.82 -9.96
CA PRO A 99 -5.28 -6.73 -8.73
C PRO A 99 -5.46 -5.36 -8.10
N GLN A 100 -5.43 -5.29 -6.77
CA GLN A 100 -5.62 -4.04 -6.07
C GLN A 100 -4.42 -3.65 -5.20
N ILE A 101 -4.17 -2.35 -5.12
CA ILE A 101 -3.38 -1.73 -4.07
C ILE A 101 -4.27 -1.61 -2.84
N ASN A 102 -3.82 -2.20 -1.74
CA ASN A 102 -4.52 -2.20 -0.47
C ASN A 102 -3.57 -1.79 0.66
N ALA A 103 -4.12 -1.17 1.71
CA ALA A 103 -3.39 -0.83 2.93
C ALA A 103 -2.06 -0.08 2.68
N LEU A 104 -2.08 0.95 1.82
CA LEU A 104 -0.95 1.87 1.68
C LEU A 104 -0.88 2.76 2.91
N GLU A 105 0.18 2.60 3.68
CA GLU A 105 0.42 3.34 4.91
C GLU A 105 1.84 3.88 4.96
N ILE A 106 2.00 5.11 5.45
CA ILE A 106 3.29 5.74 5.76
C ILE A 106 3.22 6.29 7.18
N ASP A 107 4.23 5.98 7.99
CA ASP A 107 4.42 6.57 9.32
C ASP A 107 4.36 8.09 9.22
N GLU A 108 3.63 8.74 10.12
CA GLU A 108 3.33 10.18 10.05
C GLU A 108 4.58 11.04 9.94
N ASN A 109 5.64 10.66 10.67
CA ASN A 109 6.92 11.37 10.69
C ASN A 109 7.70 11.26 9.37
N TYR A 110 7.29 10.35 8.48
CA TYR A 110 7.95 10.09 7.19
C TYR A 110 7.08 10.47 6.00
N ARG A 111 5.91 11.07 6.22
CA ARG A 111 5.04 11.56 5.14
C ARG A 111 5.68 12.71 4.36
N ARG A 112 5.17 12.95 3.14
CA ARG A 112 5.59 14.04 2.24
C ARG A 112 7.04 13.93 1.74
N GLN A 113 7.65 12.76 1.83
CA GLN A 113 9.01 12.45 1.37
C GLN A 113 9.02 11.54 0.12
N GLY A 114 7.91 11.38 -0.58
CA GLY A 114 7.81 10.55 -1.78
C GLY A 114 7.65 9.04 -1.52
N LEU A 115 7.66 8.57 -0.28
CA LEU A 115 7.63 7.14 0.06
C LEU A 115 6.36 6.44 -0.42
N ALA A 116 5.20 7.11 -0.37
CA ALA A 116 3.96 6.56 -0.90
C ALA A 116 4.06 6.32 -2.42
N THR A 117 4.64 7.28 -3.17
CA THR A 117 4.93 7.13 -4.60
C THR A 117 5.84 5.93 -4.87
N MET A 118 6.91 5.77 -4.07
CA MET A 118 7.82 4.63 -4.21
C MET A 118 7.10 3.29 -4.00
N LEU A 119 6.28 3.18 -2.97
CA LEU A 119 5.52 1.96 -2.66
C LEU A 119 4.48 1.65 -3.75
N VAL A 120 3.73 2.64 -4.22
CA VAL A 120 2.77 2.44 -5.33
C VAL A 120 3.50 1.98 -6.59
N THR A 121 4.60 2.64 -6.95
CA THR A 121 5.42 2.24 -8.12
C THR A 121 5.95 0.81 -7.97
N ALA A 122 6.39 0.42 -6.78
CA ALA A 122 6.85 -0.93 -6.52
C ALA A 122 5.71 -1.97 -6.65
N ALA A 123 4.51 -1.66 -6.16
CA ALA A 123 3.33 -2.51 -6.33
C ALA A 123 2.93 -2.64 -7.82
N GLU A 124 2.99 -1.54 -8.59
CA GLU A 124 2.77 -1.57 -10.04
C GLU A 124 3.80 -2.46 -10.77
N ASN A 125 5.08 -2.35 -10.41
CA ASN A 125 6.13 -3.18 -10.99
C ASN A 125 5.94 -4.65 -10.64
N GLU A 126 5.53 -4.95 -9.42
CA GLU A 126 5.23 -6.31 -8.99
C GLU A 126 4.01 -6.86 -9.74
N ALA A 127 2.95 -6.08 -9.92
CA ALA A 127 1.79 -6.46 -10.71
C ALA A 127 2.18 -6.74 -12.19
N ARG A 128 3.04 -5.89 -12.81
CA ARG A 128 3.58 -6.15 -14.15
C ARG A 128 4.38 -7.44 -14.21
N ARG A 129 5.24 -7.68 -13.22
CA ARG A 129 6.06 -8.91 -13.14
C ARG A 129 5.19 -10.16 -13.07
N GLN A 130 4.02 -10.05 -12.48
CA GLN A 130 3.02 -11.13 -12.39
C GLN A 130 2.12 -11.23 -13.63
N GLY A 131 2.30 -10.37 -14.63
CA GLY A 131 1.57 -10.41 -15.90
C GLY A 131 0.27 -9.62 -15.94
N PHE A 132 -0.03 -8.84 -14.91
CA PHE A 132 -1.21 -7.97 -14.93
C PHE A 132 -1.01 -6.78 -15.86
N SER A 133 -2.04 -6.48 -16.64
CA SER A 133 -2.05 -5.34 -17.57
C SER A 133 -2.74 -4.09 -17.00
N MET A 134 -3.38 -4.22 -15.86
CA MET A 134 -4.10 -3.15 -15.15
C MET A 134 -3.96 -3.37 -13.65
N ILE A 135 -4.09 -2.30 -12.88
CA ILE A 135 -4.13 -2.32 -11.42
C ILE A 135 -5.20 -1.35 -10.94
N GLY A 136 -5.86 -1.66 -9.83
CA GLY A 136 -6.89 -0.82 -9.24
C GLY A 136 -6.66 -0.52 -7.77
N LEU A 137 -7.45 0.39 -7.24
CA LEU A 137 -7.54 0.69 -5.82
C LEU A 137 -8.88 1.33 -5.48
N GLY A 138 -9.35 1.11 -4.26
CA GLY A 138 -10.46 1.88 -3.68
C GLY A 138 -9.90 3.05 -2.89
N VAL A 139 -10.41 4.25 -3.13
CA VAL A 139 -10.08 5.44 -2.36
C VAL A 139 -11.32 6.03 -1.72
N GLU A 140 -11.26 6.32 -0.42
CA GLU A 140 -12.36 6.97 0.29
C GLU A 140 -12.64 8.36 -0.30
N ILE A 141 -13.91 8.68 -0.51
CA ILE A 141 -14.33 9.95 -1.13
C ILE A 141 -13.81 11.18 -0.39
N SER A 142 -13.61 11.09 0.91
CA SER A 142 -13.08 12.16 1.77
C SER A 142 -11.55 12.27 1.76
N ASN A 143 -10.83 11.25 1.23
CA ASN A 143 -9.37 11.21 1.27
C ASN A 143 -8.72 11.98 0.11
N GLU A 144 -8.87 13.30 0.10
CA GLU A 144 -8.32 14.19 -0.93
C GLU A 144 -6.80 14.06 -1.13
N PRO A 145 -5.97 13.89 -0.07
CA PRO A 145 -4.53 13.67 -0.26
C PRO A 145 -4.20 12.41 -1.06
N ALA A 146 -4.90 11.30 -0.81
CA ALA A 146 -4.69 10.05 -1.53
C ALA A 146 -5.18 10.15 -2.99
N LYS A 147 -6.35 10.76 -3.22
CA LYS A 147 -6.89 11.00 -4.56
C LYS A 147 -5.88 11.76 -5.43
N LYS A 148 -5.36 12.88 -4.93
CA LYS A 148 -4.33 13.67 -5.63
C LYS A 148 -3.04 12.89 -5.90
N LEU A 149 -2.64 12.01 -4.98
CA LEU A 149 -1.48 11.12 -5.19
C LEU A 149 -1.73 10.19 -6.38
N TYR A 150 -2.87 9.50 -6.39
CA TYR A 150 -3.18 8.52 -7.43
C TYR A 150 -3.42 9.18 -8.79
N GLU A 151 -4.10 10.31 -8.85
CA GLU A 151 -4.24 11.10 -10.08
C GLU A 151 -2.88 11.50 -10.66
N LYS A 152 -1.96 12.00 -9.82
CA LYS A 152 -0.59 12.32 -10.22
C LYS A 152 0.18 11.10 -10.74
N LEU A 153 -0.13 9.91 -10.24
CA LEU A 153 0.47 8.65 -10.69
C LEU A 153 -0.21 8.05 -11.93
N GLY A 154 -1.22 8.72 -12.48
CA GLY A 154 -1.91 8.32 -13.72
C GLY A 154 -3.08 7.34 -13.52
N TYR A 155 -3.61 7.26 -12.30
CA TYR A 155 -4.86 6.56 -12.05
C TYR A 155 -6.04 7.41 -12.48
N SER A 156 -7.08 6.78 -13.00
CA SER A 156 -8.34 7.40 -13.40
C SER A 156 -9.53 6.75 -12.71
N TYR A 157 -10.57 7.54 -12.43
CA TYR A 157 -11.79 7.06 -11.82
C TYR A 157 -12.57 6.14 -12.75
N GLN A 158 -13.21 5.14 -12.17
CA GLN A 158 -14.06 4.17 -12.87
C GLN A 158 -15.42 4.07 -12.19
N GLN A 159 -16.45 3.86 -12.97
CA GLN A 159 -17.76 3.50 -12.45
C GLN A 159 -17.80 2.01 -12.10
N VAL A 160 -18.52 1.67 -11.05
CA VAL A 160 -18.75 0.31 -10.57
C VAL A 160 -20.25 0.10 -10.40
N GLY A 161 -20.82 -0.89 -11.08
CA GLY A 161 -22.28 -1.09 -11.08
C GLY A 161 -23.06 0.08 -11.61
N GLY A 162 -22.48 0.91 -12.47
CA GLY A 162 -23.08 2.15 -13.00
C GLY A 162 -23.08 3.32 -12.01
N SER A 163 -22.32 3.24 -10.91
CA SER A 163 -22.17 4.30 -9.90
C SER A 163 -20.73 4.77 -9.80
N ASP A 164 -20.52 6.05 -9.48
CA ASP A 164 -19.20 6.64 -9.23
C ASP A 164 -18.63 6.22 -7.87
N THR A 165 -19.45 5.61 -7.00
CA THR A 165 -19.04 5.17 -5.67
C THR A 165 -19.61 3.81 -5.34
N TYR A 166 -18.95 3.07 -4.47
CA TYR A 166 -19.43 1.83 -3.89
C TYR A 166 -19.18 1.79 -2.39
N ASP A 167 -19.96 0.98 -1.67
CA ASP A 167 -19.83 0.83 -0.23
C ASP A 167 -18.84 -0.28 0.10
N PHE A 168 -17.95 -0.02 1.05
CA PHE A 168 -16.99 -0.96 1.59
C PHE A 168 -17.22 -1.10 3.10
N LEU A 169 -17.37 -2.34 3.55
CA LEU A 169 -17.57 -2.68 4.95
C LEU A 169 -16.24 -3.06 5.60
N PHE A 170 -15.83 -2.36 6.64
CA PHE A 170 -14.58 -2.63 7.35
C PHE A 170 -14.81 -2.73 8.86
N GLY A 171 -14.17 -3.73 9.48
CA GLY A 171 -14.19 -3.95 10.92
C GLY A 171 -15.22 -5.00 11.35
N LYS A 172 -14.84 -5.86 12.30
CA LYS A 172 -15.69 -6.86 12.95
C LYS A 172 -15.59 -6.67 14.46
N PRO A 173 -16.65 -6.89 15.25
CA PRO A 173 -17.98 -7.39 14.88
C PRO A 173 -18.94 -6.30 14.35
N ASN A 174 -18.61 -5.02 14.45
CA ASN A 174 -19.46 -3.89 14.05
C ASN A 174 -18.86 -3.17 12.85
N PRO A 175 -19.13 -3.61 11.60
CA PRO A 175 -18.54 -3.03 10.43
C PRO A 175 -18.97 -1.58 10.22
N GLN A 176 -18.03 -0.73 9.89
CA GLN A 176 -18.28 0.63 9.41
C GLN A 176 -18.38 0.63 7.89
N VAL A 177 -19.28 1.44 7.35
CA VAL A 177 -19.46 1.61 5.91
C VAL A 177 -18.62 2.79 5.44
N TYR A 178 -17.72 2.52 4.50
CA TYR A 178 -16.93 3.53 3.82
C TYR A 178 -17.41 3.68 2.39
N LYS A 179 -17.59 4.92 1.92
CA LYS A 179 -17.86 5.18 0.50
C LYS A 179 -16.54 5.35 -0.24
N LEU A 180 -16.31 4.45 -1.20
CA LEU A 180 -15.09 4.44 -2.00
C LEU A 180 -15.38 4.80 -3.46
N GLN A 181 -14.37 5.35 -4.13
CA GLN A 181 -14.28 5.45 -5.57
C GLN A 181 -13.24 4.46 -6.08
N LEU A 182 -13.54 3.75 -7.15
CA LEU A 182 -12.57 2.91 -7.83
C LEU A 182 -11.68 3.79 -8.71
N MET A 183 -10.38 3.62 -8.59
CA MET A 183 -9.41 4.16 -9.53
C MET A 183 -8.59 3.04 -10.14
N THR A 184 -8.32 3.12 -11.44
CA THR A 184 -7.50 2.13 -12.15
C THR A 184 -6.39 2.80 -12.96
N LYS A 185 -5.35 2.01 -13.25
CA LYS A 185 -4.25 2.41 -14.12
C LYS A 185 -3.85 1.27 -15.04
N SER A 186 -3.68 1.56 -16.33
CA SER A 186 -3.06 0.62 -17.29
C SER A 186 -1.58 0.44 -16.94
N LEU A 187 -1.14 -0.81 -16.89
CA LEU A 187 0.26 -1.18 -16.64
C LEU A 187 1.00 -1.54 -17.95
N ARG A 188 0.29 -1.54 -19.08
CA ARG A 188 0.93 -1.78 -20.40
C ARG A 188 1.87 -0.61 -20.68
N THR A 189 3.11 -0.91 -21.02
CA THR A 189 3.98 0.05 -21.70
C THR A 189 3.35 0.32 -23.05
N GLU A 190 3.07 1.58 -23.38
CA GLU A 190 2.77 1.95 -24.76
C GLU A 190 3.95 1.45 -25.60
N ALA A 191 3.67 0.47 -26.46
CA ALA A 191 4.66 0.07 -27.46
C ALA A 191 4.90 1.33 -28.33
N ASN A 192 6.11 1.89 -28.25
CA ASN A 192 6.51 2.93 -29.18
C ASN A 192 6.28 2.41 -30.59
N HIS A 193 5.23 2.90 -31.22
CA HIS A 193 5.07 2.77 -32.67
C HIS A 193 6.04 3.78 -33.27
N GLY A 194 7.30 3.31 -33.45
CA GLY A 194 8.30 3.99 -34.27
C GLY A 194 8.07 3.68 -35.73
#